data_5e4ff64910108e96360e5934ed5993d3
#
_entry.id   5e4ff64910108e96360e5934ed5993d3
#
_cell.length_a   1.000
_cell.length_b   1.000
_cell.length_c   1.000
_cell.angle_alpha   90.00
_cell.angle_beta   90.00
_cell.angle_gamma   90.00
#
_symmetry.space_group_name_H-M   'P 1'
#
loop_
_entity.id
_entity.type
_entity.pdbx_description
1 polymer ?
#
loop_
_entity_poly.entity_id
_entity_poly.type
_entity_poly.pdbx_seq_one_letter_code
_entity_poly.pdbx_strand_id
1 'polypeptide(L)'
;MHSTKSIHFDLVAAARASMIEHGFEPDFPAGAETELAALQAHHGVLTSDGAKDLRDLLWSSIDNDTSKDLDQIEWAEQLPGGRIRILIGVADVDSRVAVGTILDGHARSETTSVYTGVKVFPMLPVELSEGITSLNENEDRAAVVIEYLVDPAGCVTGGNAYRALVRNRAQLAYNSVGAWLEGSGPAPEKVAANAELATQLKLQDRAAQNMLGCRFQHGALDLETIETRPVMLRDEAIDIARQQKNRATSLIEEFMVAANGVIARAFDDASIASIRRIVRTPKRWERIVELANGLGTKLPAEPDSKALNDFLLEQKKKDPDHFPDLSLAVVKLMGPGEYVLVKPNEVSPGHFGLAVQDYTHSTAPNRRFPDVVTQRVLKAWLAKAPQPYSEGDLNAIAQRCTQMEDAARKVEREMEKRIAAVVLHPRIGQSFRGIITGVNNYGTFVRTLDPNVEGMVVNAGKPGSKGLDVGDRVTVKLVGTDPARGFIDFAV
;
A
#
# COMPACT_ATOMS: atom_id res chain seq x y z
N MET A 1 -20.98 34.25 20.29
CA MET A 1 -19.64 33.69 20.04
C MET A 1 -19.38 32.62 21.08
N HIS A 2 -19.67 31.37 20.80
CA HIS A 2 -19.28 30.26 21.67
C HIS A 2 -17.82 29.94 21.35
N SER A 3 -16.94 30.27 22.31
CA SER A 3 -15.55 29.80 22.30
C SER A 3 -15.59 28.26 22.42
N THR A 4 -15.50 27.55 21.33
CA THR A 4 -15.22 26.12 21.33
C THR A 4 -13.80 25.95 21.82
N LYS A 5 -13.63 25.54 23.09
CA LYS A 5 -12.35 25.16 23.66
C LYS A 5 -11.78 24.05 22.79
N SER A 6 -10.55 24.20 22.28
CA SER A 6 -9.82 23.09 21.66
C SER A 6 -9.73 21.95 22.68
N ILE A 7 -10.21 20.78 22.32
CA ILE A 7 -10.00 19.59 23.15
C ILE A 7 -8.55 19.17 22.91
N HIS A 8 -7.76 19.20 23.97
CA HIS A 8 -6.43 18.58 23.93
C HIS A 8 -6.62 17.09 24.13
N PHE A 9 -6.62 16.33 23.02
CA PHE A 9 -6.65 14.86 23.02
C PHE A 9 -5.30 14.34 22.52
N ASP A 10 -4.63 13.53 23.34
CA ASP A 10 -3.33 12.96 23.00
C ASP A 10 -3.50 11.79 21.99
N LEU A 11 -3.42 12.12 20.71
CA LEU A 11 -3.53 11.16 19.63
C LEU A 11 -2.36 10.16 19.60
N VAL A 12 -1.16 10.55 20.03
CA VAL A 12 0.01 9.66 20.07
C VAL A 12 -0.14 8.61 21.16
N ALA A 13 -0.58 9.03 22.36
CA ALA A 13 -0.89 8.08 23.43
C ALA A 13 -2.04 7.14 23.04
N ALA A 14 -3.07 7.65 22.35
CA ALA A 14 -4.18 6.85 21.86
C ALA A 14 -3.73 5.83 20.79
N ALA A 15 -2.83 6.21 19.87
CA ALA A 15 -2.26 5.31 18.89
C ALA A 15 -1.47 4.18 19.55
N ARG A 16 -0.62 4.53 20.54
CA ARG A 16 0.15 3.53 21.28
C ARG A 16 -0.78 2.55 22.03
N ALA A 17 -1.83 3.04 22.66
CA ALA A 17 -2.81 2.21 23.37
C ALA A 17 -3.52 1.25 22.39
N SER A 18 -3.93 1.73 21.22
CA SER A 18 -4.54 0.90 20.18
C SER A 18 -3.58 -0.17 19.65
N MET A 19 -2.29 0.15 19.47
CA MET A 19 -1.25 -0.85 19.11
C MET A 19 -1.23 -2.00 20.11
N ILE A 20 -1.13 -1.71 21.40
CA ILE A 20 -1.08 -2.71 22.47
C ILE A 20 -2.39 -3.54 22.53
N GLU A 21 -3.55 -2.89 22.41
CA GLU A 21 -4.86 -3.55 22.39
C GLU A 21 -4.99 -4.56 21.26
N HIS A 22 -4.40 -4.27 20.10
CA HIS A 22 -4.40 -5.15 18.94
C HIS A 22 -3.21 -6.12 18.86
N GLY A 23 -2.42 -6.24 19.94
CA GLY A 23 -1.40 -7.28 20.10
C GLY A 23 -0.05 -6.95 19.49
N PHE A 24 0.25 -5.67 19.28
CA PHE A 24 1.58 -5.18 18.91
C PHE A 24 2.42 -4.83 20.15
N GLU A 25 3.73 -4.92 19.98
CA GLU A 25 4.74 -4.47 20.94
C GLU A 25 5.45 -3.21 20.40
N PRO A 26 4.90 -2.00 20.66
CA PRO A 26 5.35 -0.76 20.00
C PRO A 26 6.75 -0.28 20.43
N ASP A 27 7.38 -0.95 21.40
CA ASP A 27 8.75 -0.68 21.84
C ASP A 27 9.66 -1.82 21.41
N PHE A 28 10.89 -1.50 21.02
CA PHE A 28 11.87 -2.51 20.71
C PHE A 28 12.33 -3.26 21.98
N PRO A 29 12.59 -4.58 21.88
CA PRO A 29 12.98 -5.38 23.03
C PRO A 29 14.38 -5.02 23.55
N ALA A 30 14.65 -5.41 24.80
CA ALA A 30 15.96 -5.23 25.40
C ALA A 30 17.06 -5.87 24.54
N GLY A 31 18.16 -5.14 24.33
CA GLY A 31 19.27 -5.56 23.47
C GLY A 31 19.19 -5.08 22.01
N ALA A 32 18.02 -4.64 21.52
CA ALA A 32 17.88 -4.10 20.17
C ALA A 32 18.80 -2.90 19.92
N GLU A 33 18.93 -2.00 20.88
CA GLU A 33 19.86 -0.85 20.80
C GLU A 33 21.33 -1.29 20.67
N THR A 34 21.73 -2.34 21.38
CA THR A 34 23.10 -2.88 21.30
C THR A 34 23.36 -3.51 19.94
N GLU A 35 22.41 -4.27 19.40
CA GLU A 35 22.49 -4.86 18.06
C GLU A 35 22.56 -3.76 17.01
N LEU A 36 21.69 -2.75 17.11
CA LEU A 36 21.67 -1.60 16.23
C LEU A 36 23.01 -0.83 16.24
N ALA A 37 23.57 -0.57 17.41
CA ALA A 37 24.86 0.12 17.53
C ALA A 37 26.00 -0.67 16.85
N ALA A 38 25.98 -2.00 16.95
CA ALA A 38 26.94 -2.88 16.26
C ALA A 38 26.78 -2.78 14.73
N LEU A 39 25.54 -2.75 14.22
CA LEU A 39 25.26 -2.55 12.79
C LEU A 39 25.71 -1.18 12.30
N GLN A 40 25.52 -0.13 13.11
CA GLN A 40 25.97 1.24 12.81
C GLN A 40 27.49 1.35 12.78
N ALA A 41 28.22 0.65 13.62
CA ALA A 41 29.68 0.64 13.64
C ALA A 41 30.29 0.01 12.38
N HIS A 42 29.54 -0.83 11.66
CA HIS A 42 29.97 -1.53 10.44
C HIS A 42 29.31 -0.94 9.19
N HIS A 43 29.49 0.37 8.96
CA HIS A 43 28.84 1.14 7.90
C HIS A 43 29.26 0.80 6.45
N GLY A 44 30.24 -0.06 6.22
CA GLY A 44 30.64 -0.44 4.86
C GLY A 44 29.48 -0.99 4.04
N VAL A 45 29.40 -0.62 2.77
CA VAL A 45 28.55 -1.30 1.80
C VAL A 45 28.97 -2.76 1.81
N LEU A 46 28.07 -3.69 2.18
CA LEU A 46 28.37 -5.10 2.16
C LEU A 46 28.47 -5.56 0.70
N THR A 47 29.70 -5.54 0.17
CA THR A 47 29.98 -6.19 -1.11
C THR A 47 29.91 -7.68 -0.88
N SER A 48 28.92 -8.32 -1.45
CA SER A 48 28.94 -9.76 -1.55
C SER A 48 29.66 -10.15 -2.82
N ASP A 49 30.44 -11.22 -2.77
CA ASP A 49 30.97 -11.85 -3.96
C ASP A 49 29.83 -12.14 -4.96
N GLY A 50 29.98 -11.67 -6.19
CA GLY A 50 29.01 -11.85 -7.26
C GLY A 50 27.92 -10.79 -7.37
N ALA A 51 27.91 -9.72 -6.56
CA ALA A 51 27.00 -8.59 -6.79
C ALA A 51 27.42 -7.78 -8.01
N LYS A 52 26.44 -7.43 -8.86
CA LYS A 52 26.69 -6.55 -10.01
C LYS A 52 26.85 -5.10 -9.54
N ASP A 53 27.79 -4.35 -10.14
CA ASP A 53 27.88 -2.91 -9.93
C ASP A 53 26.96 -2.19 -10.92
N LEU A 54 25.87 -1.61 -10.44
CA LEU A 54 24.87 -0.87 -11.21
C LEU A 54 24.72 0.58 -10.72
N ARG A 55 25.72 1.11 -10.02
CA ARG A 55 25.71 2.47 -9.46
C ARG A 55 25.74 3.57 -10.51
N ASP A 56 26.17 3.26 -11.72
CA ASP A 56 26.23 4.21 -12.83
C ASP A 56 24.90 4.40 -13.56
N LEU A 57 23.92 3.51 -13.34
CA LEU A 57 22.59 3.70 -13.88
C LEU A 57 21.89 4.89 -13.22
N LEU A 58 21.05 5.58 -13.99
CA LEU A 58 20.25 6.70 -13.52
C LEU A 58 19.00 6.22 -12.77
N TRP A 59 19.22 5.58 -11.63
CA TRP A 59 18.16 5.14 -10.73
C TRP A 59 17.38 6.31 -10.15
N SER A 60 16.09 6.16 -9.99
CA SER A 60 15.22 7.10 -9.28
C SER A 60 14.26 6.36 -8.36
N SER A 61 13.82 7.03 -7.30
CA SER A 61 12.68 6.59 -6.49
C SER A 61 11.54 7.59 -6.61
N ILE A 62 10.30 7.08 -6.54
CA ILE A 62 9.10 7.92 -6.45
C ILE A 62 8.29 7.41 -5.26
N ASP A 63 8.08 8.26 -4.25
CA ASP A 63 7.36 7.93 -3.03
C ASP A 63 6.58 9.14 -2.51
N ASN A 64 6.02 9.09 -1.29
CA ASN A 64 5.47 10.29 -0.66
C ASN A 64 6.57 11.30 -0.38
N ASP A 65 6.20 12.57 -0.34
CA ASP A 65 7.11 13.68 -0.04
C ASP A 65 7.76 13.62 1.35
N THR A 66 7.17 12.85 2.26
CA THR A 66 7.65 12.64 3.64
C THR A 66 8.33 11.29 3.86
N SER A 67 8.34 10.39 2.87
CA SER A 67 8.93 9.05 2.99
C SER A 67 10.45 9.13 3.10
N LYS A 68 10.99 8.35 4.04
CA LYS A 68 12.42 8.20 4.29
C LYS A 68 12.88 6.74 4.22
N ASP A 69 11.96 5.82 4.36
CA ASP A 69 12.16 4.37 4.26
C ASP A 69 12.01 3.90 2.81
N LEU A 70 12.96 4.32 1.96
CA LEU A 70 12.92 4.04 0.53
C LEU A 70 13.24 2.58 0.25
N ASP A 71 12.21 1.81 -0.01
CA ASP A 71 12.28 0.36 -0.25
C ASP A 71 12.72 0.02 -1.68
N GLN A 72 12.42 0.87 -2.66
CA GLN A 72 12.66 0.58 -4.08
C GLN A 72 13.15 1.78 -4.87
N ILE A 73 13.88 1.48 -5.95
CA ILE A 73 14.32 2.40 -7.00
C ILE A 73 14.09 1.76 -8.37
N GLU A 74 13.86 2.57 -9.40
CA GLU A 74 13.48 2.12 -10.73
C GLU A 74 14.44 2.66 -11.80
N TRP A 75 14.63 1.82 -12.84
CA TRP A 75 15.33 2.21 -14.06
C TRP A 75 14.73 1.47 -15.26
N ALA A 76 14.72 2.10 -16.43
CA ALA A 76 14.16 1.55 -17.65
C ALA A 76 15.07 1.76 -18.85
N GLU A 77 15.05 0.82 -19.81
CA GLU A 77 15.75 0.90 -21.07
C GLU A 77 14.86 0.49 -22.24
N GLN A 78 14.85 1.31 -23.29
CA GLN A 78 14.17 0.95 -24.54
C GLN A 78 15.01 -0.04 -25.32
N LEU A 79 14.45 -1.20 -25.64
CA LEU A 79 15.09 -2.23 -26.44
C LEU A 79 14.54 -2.25 -27.88
N PRO A 80 15.28 -2.89 -28.83
CA PRO A 80 14.78 -3.12 -30.19
C PRO A 80 13.45 -3.87 -30.19
N GLY A 81 12.61 -3.58 -31.19
CA GLY A 81 11.29 -4.20 -31.32
C GLY A 81 10.23 -3.65 -30.36
N GLY A 82 10.46 -2.49 -29.79
CA GLY A 82 9.49 -1.80 -28.92
C GLY A 82 9.40 -2.34 -27.49
N ARG A 83 10.22 -3.34 -27.13
CA ARG A 83 10.29 -3.88 -25.77
C ARG A 83 10.97 -2.88 -24.82
N ILE A 84 10.58 -2.89 -23.57
CA ILE A 84 11.20 -2.08 -22.52
C ILE A 84 11.74 -3.02 -21.44
N ARG A 85 13.01 -2.87 -21.10
CA ARG A 85 13.63 -3.54 -19.95
C ARG A 85 13.43 -2.69 -18.72
N ILE A 86 12.91 -3.29 -17.64
CA ILE A 86 12.70 -2.65 -16.35
C ILE A 86 13.61 -3.31 -15.32
N LEU A 87 14.27 -2.50 -14.52
CA LEU A 87 15.01 -2.91 -13.33
C LEU A 87 14.38 -2.28 -12.10
N ILE A 88 14.08 -3.10 -11.11
CA ILE A 88 13.60 -2.66 -9.79
C ILE A 88 14.67 -3.04 -8.77
N GLY A 89 15.33 -2.05 -8.19
CA GLY A 89 16.26 -2.25 -7.09
C GLY A 89 15.51 -2.20 -5.76
N VAL A 90 15.51 -3.30 -5.02
CA VAL A 90 14.87 -3.41 -3.70
C VAL A 90 15.95 -3.41 -2.61
N ALA A 91 15.75 -2.66 -1.54
CA ALA A 91 16.64 -2.58 -0.40
C ALA A 91 17.02 -3.97 0.15
N ASP A 92 18.31 -4.30 0.29
CA ASP A 92 18.77 -5.58 0.84
C ASP A 92 18.77 -5.55 2.37
N VAL A 93 17.56 -5.61 2.98
CA VAL A 93 17.37 -5.56 4.44
C VAL A 93 17.98 -6.79 5.13
N ASP A 94 17.83 -7.97 4.51
CA ASP A 94 18.38 -9.21 5.05
C ASP A 94 19.91 -9.18 5.21
N SER A 95 20.62 -8.35 4.43
CA SER A 95 22.07 -8.19 4.59
C SER A 95 22.47 -7.55 5.94
N ARG A 96 21.53 -6.96 6.65
CA ARG A 96 21.74 -6.27 7.93
C ARG A 96 20.97 -6.93 9.08
N VAL A 97 19.81 -7.49 8.81
CA VAL A 97 18.95 -8.14 9.81
C VAL A 97 19.00 -9.64 9.59
N ALA A 98 19.95 -10.30 10.24
CA ALA A 98 20.14 -11.75 10.08
C ALA A 98 19.05 -12.55 10.81
N VAL A 99 18.74 -13.74 10.30
CA VAL A 99 17.78 -14.66 10.93
C VAL A 99 18.18 -14.97 12.37
N GLY A 100 17.24 -14.88 13.31
CA GLY A 100 17.42 -15.24 14.71
C GLY A 100 18.07 -14.17 15.58
N THR A 101 18.34 -12.97 15.07
CA THR A 101 18.78 -11.82 15.86
C THR A 101 17.61 -11.19 16.63
N ILE A 102 17.88 -10.28 17.55
CA ILE A 102 16.85 -9.58 18.34
C ILE A 102 15.93 -8.76 17.43
N LEU A 103 16.52 -8.03 16.46
CA LEU A 103 15.77 -7.23 15.49
C LEU A 103 14.93 -8.10 14.56
N ASP A 104 15.45 -9.26 14.14
CA ASP A 104 14.67 -10.23 13.36
C ASP A 104 13.49 -10.79 14.16
N GLY A 105 13.70 -11.11 15.44
CA GLY A 105 12.64 -11.58 16.34
C GLY A 105 11.53 -10.57 16.50
N HIS A 106 11.86 -9.29 16.69
CA HIS A 106 10.86 -8.20 16.75
C HIS A 106 10.14 -8.04 15.42
N ALA A 107 10.87 -7.95 14.30
CA ALA A 107 10.27 -7.84 12.97
C ALA A 107 9.33 -9.03 12.65
N ARG A 108 9.68 -10.24 13.08
CA ARG A 108 8.84 -11.45 12.94
C ARG A 108 7.59 -11.38 13.82
N SER A 109 7.65 -10.77 15.00
CA SER A 109 6.49 -10.57 15.89
C SER A 109 5.53 -9.53 15.33
N GLU A 110 6.05 -8.38 14.95
CA GLU A 110 5.25 -7.24 14.47
C GLU A 110 4.78 -7.41 13.03
N THR A 111 5.57 -8.05 12.20
CA THR A 111 5.39 -8.37 10.77
C THR A 111 5.21 -7.18 9.82
N THR A 112 4.87 -6.01 10.31
CA THR A 112 4.66 -4.81 9.50
C THR A 112 4.88 -3.54 10.32
N SER A 113 5.32 -2.46 9.67
CA SER A 113 5.20 -1.11 10.22
C SER A 113 3.75 -0.67 10.20
N VAL A 114 3.30 0.08 11.22
CA VAL A 114 1.92 0.57 11.34
C VAL A 114 1.88 2.09 11.24
N TYR A 115 1.09 2.62 10.29
CA TYR A 115 1.00 4.05 9.95
C TYR A 115 -0.28 4.65 10.53
N THR A 116 -0.20 5.21 11.73
CA THR A 116 -1.40 5.69 12.46
C THR A 116 -1.83 7.12 12.07
N GLY A 117 -1.15 7.73 11.11
CA GLY A 117 -1.40 9.11 10.69
C GLY A 117 -0.74 10.18 11.59
N VAL A 118 -0.53 9.88 12.88
CA VAL A 118 0.13 10.78 13.83
C VAL A 118 1.51 10.29 14.26
N LYS A 119 1.73 9.00 14.19
CA LYS A 119 3.02 8.34 14.49
C LYS A 119 3.16 7.08 13.65
N VAL A 120 4.35 6.83 13.13
CA VAL A 120 4.71 5.52 12.57
C VAL A 120 5.27 4.66 13.70
N PHE A 121 4.78 3.42 13.79
CA PHE A 121 5.37 2.38 14.63
C PHE A 121 6.14 1.43 13.70
N PRO A 122 7.46 1.60 13.58
CA PRO A 122 8.23 0.89 12.57
C PRO A 122 8.52 -0.56 13.00
N MET A 123 8.51 -1.48 12.05
CA MET A 123 8.90 -2.89 12.24
C MET A 123 10.39 -3.02 12.57
N LEU A 124 11.22 -2.17 12.02
CA LEU A 124 12.67 -2.09 12.25
C LEU A 124 13.02 -0.69 12.79
N PRO A 125 14.08 -0.53 13.60
CA PRO A 125 14.53 0.78 14.04
C PRO A 125 14.68 1.75 12.86
N VAL A 126 14.32 3.02 13.05
CA VAL A 126 14.38 4.05 12.00
C VAL A 126 15.80 4.24 11.45
N GLU A 127 16.82 4.03 12.27
CA GLU A 127 18.23 4.07 11.87
C GLU A 127 18.57 2.97 10.85
N LEU A 128 17.83 1.86 10.85
CA LEU A 128 17.90 0.85 9.79
C LEU A 128 17.01 1.22 8.63
N SER A 129 15.69 1.29 8.85
CA SER A 129 14.68 1.40 7.79
C SER A 129 14.73 2.73 7.02
N GLU A 130 15.10 3.84 7.66
CA GLU A 130 15.25 5.15 7.03
C GLU A 130 16.74 5.50 6.76
N GLY A 131 17.68 4.77 7.38
CA GLY A 131 19.12 5.03 7.31
C GLY A 131 19.88 3.96 6.51
N ILE A 132 20.32 2.91 7.20
CA ILE A 132 21.31 1.94 6.68
C ILE A 132 20.79 1.15 5.47
N THR A 133 19.52 0.74 5.49
CA THR A 133 18.91 -0.07 4.43
C THR A 133 18.08 0.74 3.45
N SER A 134 17.66 1.96 3.80
CA SER A 134 16.95 2.84 2.87
C SER A 134 17.80 3.19 1.66
N LEU A 135 17.19 3.16 0.47
CA LEU A 135 17.84 3.50 -0.80
C LEU A 135 17.95 5.03 -0.97
N ASN A 136 18.56 5.68 0.02
CA ASN A 136 18.72 7.13 0.08
C ASN A 136 19.46 7.70 -1.14
N GLU A 137 19.10 8.92 -1.50
CA GLU A 137 19.68 9.61 -2.65
C GLU A 137 21.20 9.86 -2.45
N ASN A 138 21.96 9.58 -3.52
CA ASN A 138 23.41 9.73 -3.61
C ASN A 138 24.23 8.84 -2.65
N GLU A 139 23.61 7.81 -2.08
CA GLU A 139 24.29 6.85 -1.24
C GLU A 139 24.39 5.48 -1.93
N ASP A 140 25.55 4.81 -1.74
CA ASP A 140 25.75 3.44 -2.23
C ASP A 140 24.99 2.47 -1.34
N ARG A 141 24.21 1.59 -1.94
CA ARG A 141 23.40 0.60 -1.22
C ARG A 141 23.47 -0.76 -1.89
N ALA A 142 23.44 -1.81 -1.05
CA ALA A 142 23.16 -3.15 -1.52
C ALA A 142 21.66 -3.28 -1.83
N ALA A 143 21.36 -3.91 -2.95
CA ALA A 143 19.99 -4.16 -3.38
C ALA A 143 19.85 -5.57 -3.98
N VAL A 144 18.63 -6.08 -3.93
CA VAL A 144 18.18 -7.17 -4.79
C VAL A 144 17.50 -6.55 -6.00
N VAL A 145 18.06 -6.76 -7.19
CA VAL A 145 17.51 -6.22 -8.42
C VAL A 145 16.63 -7.28 -9.08
N ILE A 146 15.39 -6.89 -9.38
CA ILE A 146 14.42 -7.68 -10.14
C ILE A 146 14.34 -7.06 -11.53
N GLU A 147 14.64 -7.88 -12.55
CA GLU A 147 14.68 -7.48 -13.94
C GLU A 147 13.58 -8.19 -14.72
N TYR A 148 12.87 -7.47 -15.59
CA TYR A 148 11.88 -8.05 -16.50
C TYR A 148 11.73 -7.23 -17.78
N LEU A 149 11.07 -7.80 -18.77
CA LEU A 149 10.77 -7.15 -20.03
C LEU A 149 9.27 -6.89 -20.15
N VAL A 150 8.95 -5.71 -20.65
CA VAL A 150 7.59 -5.32 -21.05
C VAL A 150 7.54 -5.34 -22.57
N ASP A 151 6.65 -6.13 -23.14
CA ASP A 151 6.46 -6.20 -24.59
C ASP A 151 5.63 -5.00 -25.12
N PRO A 152 5.50 -4.82 -26.44
CA PRO A 152 4.70 -3.72 -26.99
C PRO A 152 3.22 -3.75 -26.62
N ALA A 153 2.66 -4.91 -26.25
CA ALA A 153 1.29 -5.06 -25.76
C ALA A 153 1.15 -4.72 -24.26
N GLY A 154 2.27 -4.47 -23.57
CA GLY A 154 2.29 -4.17 -22.14
C GLY A 154 2.39 -5.40 -21.23
N CYS A 155 2.54 -6.60 -21.82
CA CYS A 155 2.64 -7.81 -21.02
C CYS A 155 4.07 -8.03 -20.53
N VAL A 156 4.18 -8.46 -19.24
CA VAL A 156 5.48 -8.78 -18.65
C VAL A 156 5.96 -10.13 -19.11
N THR A 157 7.15 -10.18 -19.69
CA THR A 157 7.78 -11.38 -20.23
C THR A 157 9.18 -11.55 -19.65
N GLY A 158 9.56 -12.81 -19.42
CA GLY A 158 10.84 -13.11 -18.77
C GLY A 158 10.89 -12.63 -17.33
N GLY A 159 12.03 -12.77 -16.73
CA GLY A 159 12.30 -12.29 -15.39
C GLY A 159 13.60 -12.87 -14.85
N ASN A 160 14.32 -12.08 -14.08
CA ASN A 160 15.54 -12.49 -13.40
C ASN A 160 15.67 -11.71 -12.08
N ALA A 161 16.43 -12.26 -11.15
CA ALA A 161 16.78 -11.54 -9.93
C ALA A 161 18.24 -11.78 -9.59
N TYR A 162 18.90 -10.79 -9.04
CA TYR A 162 20.30 -10.87 -8.65
C TYR A 162 20.65 -9.77 -7.63
N ARG A 163 21.77 -9.94 -6.95
CA ARG A 163 22.29 -8.95 -6.02
C ARG A 163 23.10 -7.88 -6.76
N ALA A 164 22.98 -6.64 -6.33
CA ALA A 164 23.69 -5.51 -6.94
C ALA A 164 24.07 -4.45 -5.91
N LEU A 165 25.04 -3.61 -6.30
CA LEU A 165 25.29 -2.30 -5.71
C LEU A 165 24.57 -1.26 -6.58
N VAL A 166 23.81 -0.39 -5.95
CA VAL A 166 23.03 0.65 -6.60
C VAL A 166 23.26 2.01 -5.94
N ARG A 167 22.92 3.09 -6.65
CA ARG A 167 22.90 4.44 -6.10
C ARG A 167 21.69 5.18 -6.63
N ASN A 168 20.77 5.54 -5.76
CA ASN A 168 19.64 6.38 -6.10
C ASN A 168 20.14 7.76 -6.53
N ARG A 169 19.81 8.20 -7.75
CA ARG A 169 20.25 9.49 -8.31
C ARG A 169 19.23 10.60 -8.17
N ALA A 170 17.96 10.23 -7.92
CA ALA A 170 16.89 11.19 -7.74
C ALA A 170 15.77 10.60 -6.87
N GLN A 171 15.60 11.14 -5.68
CA GLN A 171 14.41 10.93 -4.85
C GLN A 171 13.34 11.92 -5.28
N LEU A 172 12.17 11.43 -5.67
CA LEU A 172 11.05 12.17 -6.23
C LEU A 172 9.77 11.90 -5.45
N ALA A 173 8.78 12.79 -5.60
CA ALA A 173 7.50 12.69 -4.90
C ALA A 173 6.34 12.41 -5.86
N TYR A 174 5.39 11.55 -5.44
CA TYR A 174 4.21 11.17 -6.23
C TYR A 174 3.43 12.37 -6.76
N ASN A 175 3.18 13.38 -5.92
CA ASN A 175 2.34 14.51 -6.31
C ASN A 175 2.97 15.35 -7.43
N SER A 176 4.25 15.67 -7.32
CA SER A 176 4.93 16.52 -8.30
C SER A 176 5.22 15.78 -9.61
N VAL A 177 5.63 14.50 -9.54
CA VAL A 177 5.84 13.67 -10.74
C VAL A 177 4.53 13.37 -11.44
N GLY A 178 3.48 13.02 -10.67
CA GLY A 178 2.13 12.76 -11.21
C GLY A 178 1.57 13.96 -11.95
N ALA A 179 1.57 15.13 -11.33
CA ALA A 179 1.10 16.37 -11.95
C ALA A 179 1.86 16.71 -13.25
N TRP A 180 3.17 16.50 -13.26
CA TRP A 180 3.97 16.70 -14.47
C TRP A 180 3.64 15.68 -15.57
N LEU A 181 3.55 14.41 -15.26
CA LEU A 181 3.20 13.36 -16.24
C LEU A 181 1.79 13.53 -16.82
N GLU A 182 0.87 14.08 -16.03
CA GLU A 182 -0.52 14.40 -16.43
C GLU A 182 -0.66 15.75 -17.16
N GLY A 183 0.43 16.56 -17.19
CA GLY A 183 0.42 17.88 -17.80
C GLY A 183 -0.36 18.94 -17.00
N SER A 184 -0.66 18.67 -15.74
CA SER A 184 -1.37 19.55 -14.80
C SER A 184 -0.42 20.41 -13.94
N GLY A 185 0.88 20.13 -13.99
CA GLY A 185 1.91 20.85 -13.23
C GLY A 185 3.27 20.91 -13.93
N PRO A 186 4.20 21.72 -13.41
CA PRO A 186 5.56 21.82 -13.95
C PRO A 186 6.36 20.55 -13.64
N ALA A 187 7.46 20.35 -14.37
CA ALA A 187 8.43 19.31 -14.04
C ALA A 187 9.03 19.59 -12.64
N PRO A 188 9.20 18.53 -11.80
CA PRO A 188 9.96 18.66 -10.56
C PRO A 188 11.36 19.23 -10.84
N GLU A 189 11.92 19.99 -9.91
CA GLU A 189 13.20 20.68 -10.10
C GLU A 189 14.32 19.76 -10.60
N LYS A 190 14.49 18.59 -9.98
CA LYS A 190 15.50 17.59 -10.39
C LYS A 190 15.26 17.07 -11.81
N VAL A 191 13.99 16.92 -12.20
CA VAL A 191 13.61 16.45 -13.55
C VAL A 191 13.84 17.58 -14.58
N ALA A 192 13.51 18.82 -14.26
CA ALA A 192 13.76 19.96 -15.11
C ALA A 192 15.25 20.21 -15.34
N ALA A 193 16.08 19.93 -14.33
CA ALA A 193 17.53 20.08 -14.39
C ALA A 193 18.26 18.94 -15.14
N ASN A 194 17.58 17.79 -15.39
CA ASN A 194 18.19 16.61 -15.99
C ASN A 194 17.29 16.02 -17.08
N ALA A 195 17.62 16.28 -18.35
CA ALA A 195 16.86 15.81 -19.50
C ALA A 195 16.85 14.26 -19.65
N GLU A 196 17.92 13.59 -19.19
CA GLU A 196 18.00 12.13 -19.20
C GLU A 196 17.03 11.54 -18.17
N LEU A 197 16.94 12.12 -16.96
CA LEU A 197 15.98 11.74 -15.95
C LEU A 197 14.54 11.94 -16.44
N ALA A 198 14.26 13.07 -17.10
CA ALA A 198 12.96 13.32 -17.70
C ALA A 198 12.60 12.25 -18.77
N THR A 199 13.57 11.83 -19.56
CA THR A 199 13.41 10.77 -20.57
C THR A 199 13.15 9.42 -19.90
N GLN A 200 13.90 9.09 -18.83
CA GLN A 200 13.71 7.88 -18.04
C GLN A 200 12.28 7.79 -17.48
N LEU A 201 11.82 8.85 -16.80
CA LEU A 201 10.49 8.86 -16.18
C LEU A 201 9.35 8.74 -17.22
N LYS A 202 9.48 9.37 -18.40
CA LYS A 202 8.52 9.20 -19.49
C LYS A 202 8.52 7.79 -20.06
N LEU A 203 9.70 7.14 -20.13
CA LEU A 203 9.80 5.74 -20.55
C LEU A 203 9.16 4.80 -19.54
N GLN A 204 9.42 5.00 -18.25
CA GLN A 204 8.82 4.25 -17.16
C GLN A 204 7.30 4.42 -17.14
N ASP A 205 6.78 5.65 -17.24
CA ASP A 205 5.35 5.93 -17.31
C ASP A 205 4.69 5.24 -18.52
N ARG A 206 5.31 5.30 -19.70
CA ARG A 206 4.80 4.59 -20.88
C ARG A 206 4.73 3.08 -20.65
N ALA A 207 5.76 2.48 -20.06
CA ALA A 207 5.76 1.07 -19.72
C ALA A 207 4.64 0.73 -18.76
N ALA A 208 4.48 1.51 -17.69
CA ALA A 208 3.43 1.30 -16.69
C ALA A 208 2.02 1.43 -17.27
N GLN A 209 1.76 2.42 -18.13
CA GLN A 209 0.46 2.57 -18.78
C GLN A 209 0.14 1.37 -19.71
N ASN A 210 1.13 0.86 -20.44
CA ASN A 210 0.95 -0.34 -21.25
C ASN A 210 0.66 -1.57 -20.37
N MET A 211 1.38 -1.73 -19.24
CA MET A 211 1.18 -2.83 -18.30
C MET A 211 -0.22 -2.78 -17.66
N LEU A 212 -0.67 -1.60 -17.25
CA LEU A 212 -2.02 -1.39 -16.71
C LEU A 212 -3.09 -1.78 -17.75
N GLY A 213 -2.90 -1.37 -19.02
CA GLY A 213 -3.77 -1.77 -20.13
C GLY A 213 -3.84 -3.29 -20.31
N CYS A 214 -2.68 -3.97 -20.31
CA CYS A 214 -2.60 -5.43 -20.37
C CYS A 214 -3.33 -6.09 -19.18
N ARG A 215 -3.10 -5.62 -17.95
CA ARG A 215 -3.76 -6.17 -16.76
C ARG A 215 -5.28 -6.00 -16.80
N PHE A 216 -5.78 -4.85 -17.24
CA PHE A 216 -7.24 -4.62 -17.39
C PHE A 216 -7.86 -5.55 -18.43
N GLN A 217 -7.16 -5.83 -19.54
CA GLN A 217 -7.61 -6.83 -20.50
C GLN A 217 -7.72 -8.24 -19.89
N HIS A 218 -6.89 -8.56 -18.89
CA HIS A 218 -6.91 -9.82 -18.16
C HIS A 218 -7.82 -9.78 -16.91
N GLY A 219 -8.54 -8.68 -16.66
CA GLY A 219 -9.53 -8.58 -15.59
C GLY A 219 -9.02 -8.06 -14.25
N ALA A 220 -7.87 -7.39 -14.21
CA ALA A 220 -7.47 -6.65 -13.02
C ALA A 220 -8.52 -5.57 -12.72
N LEU A 221 -8.91 -5.42 -11.46
CA LEU A 221 -9.97 -4.51 -11.05
C LEU A 221 -9.45 -3.08 -10.90
N ASP A 222 -10.14 -2.11 -11.55
CA ASP A 222 -9.95 -0.69 -11.28
C ASP A 222 -10.80 -0.29 -10.08
N LEU A 223 -10.21 -0.34 -8.90
CA LEU A 223 -10.86 0.05 -7.64
C LEU A 223 -10.28 1.36 -7.14
N GLU A 224 -11.15 2.28 -6.78
CA GLU A 224 -10.80 3.57 -6.23
C GLU A 224 -11.36 3.70 -4.82
N THR A 225 -10.49 3.58 -3.82
CA THR A 225 -10.84 3.89 -2.42
C THR A 225 -10.41 5.32 -2.10
N ILE A 226 -11.20 5.99 -1.28
CA ILE A 226 -10.81 7.33 -0.79
C ILE A 226 -9.86 7.12 0.37
N GLU A 227 -8.61 7.45 0.15
CA GLU A 227 -7.61 7.52 1.21
C GLU A 227 -7.51 8.97 1.70
N THR A 228 -7.41 9.11 3.00
CA THR A 228 -7.24 10.41 3.65
C THR A 228 -5.99 10.40 4.51
N ARG A 229 -5.33 11.55 4.60
CA ARG A 229 -4.21 11.74 5.52
C ARG A 229 -4.44 12.98 6.37
N PRO A 230 -4.05 12.97 7.65
CA PRO A 230 -4.09 14.18 8.45
C PRO A 230 -3.07 15.20 7.95
N VAL A 231 -3.48 16.46 7.95
CA VAL A 231 -2.56 17.59 7.79
C VAL A 231 -2.11 17.99 9.18
N MET A 232 -0.83 17.83 9.43
CA MET A 232 -0.24 18.12 10.75
C MET A 232 0.38 19.51 10.76
N LEU A 233 0.15 20.25 11.84
CA LEU A 233 0.90 21.46 12.17
C LEU A 233 1.59 21.21 13.52
N ARG A 234 2.92 21.05 13.50
CA ARG A 234 3.67 20.49 14.62
C ARG A 234 3.09 19.12 14.99
N ASP A 235 2.61 18.93 16.23
CA ASP A 235 2.05 17.66 16.72
C ASP A 235 0.51 17.63 16.73
N GLU A 236 -0.15 18.64 16.14
CA GLU A 236 -1.61 18.75 16.10
C GLU A 236 -2.14 18.46 14.69
N ALA A 237 -3.17 17.60 14.61
CA ALA A 237 -3.91 17.38 13.38
C ALA A 237 -4.89 18.56 13.18
N ILE A 238 -4.67 19.34 12.12
CA ILE A 238 -5.44 20.56 11.84
C ILE A 238 -6.44 20.41 10.70
N ASP A 239 -6.22 19.45 9.79
CA ASP A 239 -7.10 19.18 8.64
C ASP A 239 -6.93 17.74 8.17
N ILE A 240 -7.78 17.32 7.22
CA ILE A 240 -7.74 16.02 6.56
C ILE A 240 -7.69 16.26 5.04
N ALA A 241 -6.58 15.87 4.43
CA ALA A 241 -6.41 15.95 2.98
C ALA A 241 -6.77 14.62 2.32
N ARG A 242 -7.46 14.68 1.18
CA ARG A 242 -7.70 13.52 0.33
C ARG A 242 -6.42 13.19 -0.44
N GLN A 243 -6.00 11.93 -0.39
CA GLN A 243 -4.94 11.40 -1.24
C GLN A 243 -5.57 10.85 -2.52
N GLN A 244 -5.15 11.32 -3.67
CA GLN A 244 -5.64 10.86 -4.97
C GLN A 244 -4.58 10.05 -5.68
N LYS A 245 -4.98 8.92 -6.28
CA LYS A 245 -4.12 8.21 -7.23
C LYS A 245 -3.83 9.13 -8.42
N ASN A 246 -2.59 9.11 -8.88
CA ASN A 246 -2.12 9.83 -10.05
C ASN A 246 -1.23 8.93 -10.91
N ARG A 247 -0.73 9.42 -12.03
CA ARG A 247 0.11 8.62 -12.94
C ARG A 247 1.37 8.08 -12.27
N ALA A 248 1.97 8.83 -11.33
CA ALA A 248 3.17 8.38 -10.63
C ALA A 248 2.88 7.25 -9.64
N THR A 249 1.76 7.33 -8.89
CA THR A 249 1.35 6.21 -8.02
C THR A 249 1.01 4.97 -8.83
N SER A 250 0.35 5.12 -9.99
CA SER A 250 0.05 4.01 -10.89
C SER A 250 1.33 3.40 -11.48
N LEU A 251 2.34 4.22 -11.82
CA LEU A 251 3.63 3.77 -12.32
C LEU A 251 4.28 2.80 -11.31
N ILE A 252 4.42 3.23 -10.07
CA ILE A 252 5.04 2.42 -9.03
C ILE A 252 4.20 1.18 -8.71
N GLU A 253 2.86 1.29 -8.63
CA GLU A 253 1.97 0.15 -8.43
C GLU A 253 2.20 -0.93 -9.50
N GLU A 254 2.20 -0.57 -10.78
CA GLU A 254 2.41 -1.52 -11.87
C GLU A 254 3.78 -2.20 -11.81
N PHE A 255 4.82 -1.43 -11.52
CA PHE A 255 6.18 -1.97 -11.40
C PHE A 255 6.31 -2.93 -10.23
N MET A 256 5.72 -2.61 -9.08
CA MET A 256 5.73 -3.48 -7.91
C MET A 256 4.90 -4.76 -8.13
N VAL A 257 3.74 -4.66 -8.77
CA VAL A 257 2.93 -5.83 -9.11
C VAL A 257 3.71 -6.77 -10.05
N ALA A 258 4.38 -6.23 -11.05
CA ALA A 258 5.19 -7.02 -11.98
C ALA A 258 6.39 -7.69 -11.28
N ALA A 259 7.16 -6.92 -10.49
CA ALA A 259 8.32 -7.43 -9.77
C ALA A 259 7.95 -8.57 -8.82
N ASN A 260 6.86 -8.39 -8.05
CA ASN A 260 6.33 -9.42 -7.16
C ASN A 260 5.89 -10.69 -7.92
N GLY A 261 5.27 -10.52 -9.10
CA GLY A 261 4.91 -11.63 -9.97
C GLY A 261 6.13 -12.37 -10.55
N VAL A 262 7.18 -11.65 -10.91
CA VAL A 262 8.45 -12.26 -11.39
C VAL A 262 9.05 -13.16 -10.33
N ILE A 263 9.16 -12.70 -9.10
CA ILE A 263 9.71 -13.51 -7.99
C ILE A 263 8.82 -14.72 -7.71
N ALA A 264 7.50 -14.55 -7.73
CA ALA A 264 6.57 -15.65 -7.52
C ALA A 264 6.77 -16.75 -8.55
N ARG A 265 6.79 -16.41 -9.84
CA ARG A 265 7.05 -17.39 -10.95
C ARG A 265 8.42 -18.02 -10.85
N ALA A 266 9.45 -17.24 -10.49
CA ALA A 266 10.82 -17.80 -10.32
C ALA A 266 10.86 -18.90 -9.24
N PHE A 267 10.09 -18.77 -8.17
CA PHE A 267 9.99 -19.80 -7.14
C PHE A 267 9.20 -21.02 -7.62
N ASP A 268 8.14 -20.82 -8.41
CA ASP A 268 7.38 -21.94 -9.00
C ASP A 268 8.25 -22.74 -9.99
N ASP A 269 8.94 -22.05 -10.90
CA ASP A 269 9.85 -22.65 -11.88
C ASP A 269 11.00 -23.41 -11.19
N ALA A 270 11.48 -22.91 -10.05
CA ALA A 270 12.53 -23.55 -9.26
C ALA A 270 11.99 -24.59 -8.26
N SER A 271 10.69 -24.81 -8.18
CA SER A 271 10.03 -25.70 -7.22
C SER A 271 10.41 -25.37 -5.75
N ILE A 272 10.34 -24.10 -5.37
CA ILE A 272 10.68 -23.59 -4.06
C ILE A 272 9.42 -23.24 -3.28
N ALA A 273 9.28 -23.80 -2.08
CA ALA A 273 8.24 -23.40 -1.13
C ALA A 273 8.38 -21.94 -0.73
N SER A 274 7.30 -21.17 -0.76
CA SER A 274 7.35 -19.74 -0.48
C SER A 274 6.01 -19.18 0.04
N ILE A 275 6.07 -18.02 0.66
CA ILE A 275 4.88 -17.27 1.08
C ILE A 275 4.32 -16.53 -0.13
N ARG A 276 3.00 -16.67 -0.36
CA ARG A 276 2.28 -15.94 -1.39
C ARG A 276 1.27 -14.97 -0.77
N ARG A 277 1.07 -13.86 -1.49
CA ARG A 277 0.01 -12.90 -1.18
C ARG A 277 -1.19 -13.19 -2.05
N ILE A 278 -2.32 -13.57 -1.47
CA ILE A 278 -3.50 -13.97 -2.21
C ILE A 278 -4.73 -13.14 -1.84
N VAL A 279 -5.65 -13.03 -2.77
CA VAL A 279 -7.05 -12.65 -2.54
C VAL A 279 -7.90 -13.69 -3.22
N ARG A 280 -8.63 -14.46 -2.44
CA ARG A 280 -9.43 -15.56 -2.96
C ARG A 280 -10.57 -15.06 -3.84
N THR A 281 -11.09 -15.92 -4.66
CA THR A 281 -12.37 -15.72 -5.34
C THR A 281 -13.45 -15.35 -4.31
N PRO A 282 -14.25 -14.30 -4.54
CA PRO A 282 -15.24 -13.81 -3.58
C PRO A 282 -16.26 -14.88 -3.19
N LYS A 283 -16.32 -15.23 -1.90
CA LYS A 283 -17.33 -16.19 -1.38
C LYS A 283 -18.76 -15.64 -1.44
N ARG A 284 -18.91 -14.32 -1.51
CA ARG A 284 -20.22 -13.63 -1.58
C ARG A 284 -20.42 -12.99 -2.96
N TRP A 285 -20.04 -13.73 -4.02
CA TRP A 285 -20.17 -13.25 -5.39
C TRP A 285 -21.58 -12.87 -5.76
N GLU A 286 -22.58 -13.63 -5.27
CA GLU A 286 -24.00 -13.34 -5.47
C GLU A 286 -24.38 -11.93 -5.01
N ARG A 287 -23.75 -11.41 -3.94
CA ARG A 287 -23.97 -10.03 -3.48
C ARG A 287 -23.38 -8.98 -4.41
N ILE A 288 -22.27 -9.30 -5.06
CA ILE A 288 -21.69 -8.44 -6.11
C ILE A 288 -22.62 -8.44 -7.33
N VAL A 289 -23.16 -9.59 -7.70
CA VAL A 289 -24.17 -9.72 -8.78
C VAL A 289 -25.42 -8.90 -8.47
N GLU A 290 -25.96 -9.00 -7.23
CA GLU A 290 -27.11 -8.20 -6.79
C GLU A 290 -26.83 -6.70 -6.87
N LEU A 291 -25.65 -6.26 -6.42
CA LEU A 291 -25.22 -4.86 -6.49
C LEU A 291 -25.16 -4.34 -7.94
N ALA A 292 -24.57 -5.13 -8.84
CA ALA A 292 -24.50 -4.79 -10.26
C ALA A 292 -25.88 -4.75 -10.93
N ASN A 293 -26.77 -5.70 -10.60
CA ASN A 293 -28.15 -5.72 -11.09
C ASN A 293 -28.92 -4.47 -10.64
N GLY A 294 -28.72 -4.00 -9.39
CA GLY A 294 -29.31 -2.77 -8.89
C GLY A 294 -28.87 -1.52 -9.67
N LEU A 295 -27.69 -1.58 -10.29
CA LEU A 295 -27.13 -0.51 -11.15
C LEU A 295 -27.36 -0.76 -12.65
N GLY A 296 -28.16 -1.76 -13.00
CA GLY A 296 -28.60 -2.05 -14.38
C GLY A 296 -27.62 -2.91 -15.20
N THR A 297 -26.61 -3.53 -14.56
CA THR A 297 -25.63 -4.39 -15.24
C THR A 297 -25.77 -5.84 -14.76
N LYS A 298 -25.80 -6.79 -15.69
CA LYS A 298 -25.90 -8.22 -15.37
C LYS A 298 -24.51 -8.85 -15.40
N LEU A 299 -24.02 -9.32 -14.25
CA LEU A 299 -22.80 -10.10 -14.15
C LEU A 299 -23.08 -11.60 -14.30
N PRO A 300 -22.07 -12.43 -14.68
CA PRO A 300 -22.17 -13.89 -14.67
C PRO A 300 -22.51 -14.43 -13.29
N ALA A 301 -23.12 -15.62 -13.25
CA ALA A 301 -23.42 -16.31 -11.99
C ALA A 301 -22.15 -16.78 -11.28
N GLU A 302 -21.15 -17.21 -12.03
CA GLU A 302 -19.84 -17.59 -11.53
C GLU A 302 -18.90 -16.36 -11.47
N PRO A 303 -18.00 -16.30 -10.50
CA PRO A 303 -17.05 -15.19 -10.36
C PRO A 303 -16.17 -14.99 -11.59
N ASP A 304 -16.23 -13.79 -12.16
CA ASP A 304 -15.48 -13.37 -13.33
C ASP A 304 -14.91 -11.96 -13.09
N SER A 305 -13.59 -11.89 -12.90
CA SER A 305 -12.91 -10.61 -12.61
C SER A 305 -12.97 -9.66 -13.80
N LYS A 306 -12.93 -10.18 -15.05
CA LYS A 306 -13.02 -9.34 -16.24
C LYS A 306 -14.40 -8.69 -16.38
N ALA A 307 -15.49 -9.46 -16.22
CA ALA A 307 -16.83 -8.93 -16.23
C ALA A 307 -17.06 -7.91 -15.10
N LEU A 308 -16.51 -8.16 -13.91
CA LEU A 308 -16.56 -7.22 -12.79
C LEU A 308 -15.80 -5.92 -13.11
N ASN A 309 -14.61 -6.02 -13.70
CA ASN A 309 -13.84 -4.83 -14.09
C ASN A 309 -14.55 -3.99 -15.15
N ASP A 310 -15.13 -4.63 -16.17
CA ASP A 310 -15.88 -3.93 -17.21
C ASP A 310 -17.07 -3.16 -16.61
N PHE A 311 -17.78 -3.77 -15.66
CA PHE A 311 -18.85 -3.11 -14.88
C PHE A 311 -18.30 -1.91 -14.08
N LEU A 312 -17.18 -2.07 -13.35
CA LEU A 312 -16.58 -1.00 -12.56
C LEU A 312 -16.17 0.19 -13.43
N LEU A 313 -15.53 -0.07 -14.58
CA LEU A 313 -15.12 0.97 -15.52
C LEU A 313 -16.32 1.73 -16.12
N GLU A 314 -17.44 1.05 -16.38
CA GLU A 314 -18.70 1.67 -16.82
C GLU A 314 -19.26 2.59 -15.72
N GLN A 315 -19.35 2.11 -14.49
CA GLN A 315 -19.86 2.89 -13.35
C GLN A 315 -18.98 4.10 -13.03
N LYS A 316 -17.67 3.96 -13.10
CA LYS A 316 -16.72 5.07 -12.91
C LYS A 316 -16.94 6.21 -13.90
N LYS A 317 -17.25 5.88 -15.15
CA LYS A 317 -17.58 6.89 -16.20
C LYS A 317 -18.96 7.51 -15.97
N LYS A 318 -19.93 6.72 -15.52
CA LYS A 318 -21.33 7.13 -15.35
C LYS A 318 -21.54 8.00 -14.11
N ASP A 319 -20.91 7.66 -13.00
CA ASP A 319 -21.07 8.34 -11.71
C ASP A 319 -19.75 8.34 -10.91
N PRO A 320 -18.80 9.22 -11.25
CA PRO A 320 -17.51 9.28 -10.60
C PRO A 320 -17.57 9.68 -9.12
N ASP A 321 -18.61 10.41 -8.70
CA ASP A 321 -18.77 10.86 -7.30
C ASP A 321 -19.11 9.70 -6.35
N HIS A 322 -19.92 8.72 -6.81
CA HIS A 322 -20.29 7.55 -6.02
C HIS A 322 -19.39 6.33 -6.29
N PHE A 323 -18.51 6.40 -7.28
CA PHE A 323 -17.64 5.28 -7.64
C PHE A 323 -16.74 4.80 -6.49
N PRO A 324 -16.17 5.67 -5.62
CA PRO A 324 -15.40 5.22 -4.46
C PRO A 324 -16.23 4.40 -3.46
N ASP A 325 -17.51 4.74 -3.28
CA ASP A 325 -18.40 3.99 -2.37
C ASP A 325 -18.73 2.61 -2.95
N LEU A 326 -18.97 2.55 -4.27
CA LEU A 326 -19.13 1.29 -4.99
C LEU A 326 -17.89 0.42 -4.90
N SER A 327 -16.71 1.01 -5.14
CA SER A 327 -15.42 0.32 -5.01
C SER A 327 -15.23 -0.26 -3.61
N LEU A 328 -15.50 0.52 -2.56
CA LEU A 328 -15.41 0.07 -1.17
C LEU A 328 -16.40 -1.07 -0.88
N ALA A 329 -17.63 -1.01 -1.42
CA ALA A 329 -18.61 -2.10 -1.27
C ALA A 329 -18.10 -3.38 -1.92
N VAL A 330 -17.54 -3.31 -3.13
CA VAL A 330 -16.95 -4.47 -3.83
C VAL A 330 -15.75 -5.02 -3.06
N VAL A 331 -14.83 -4.17 -2.56
CA VAL A 331 -13.68 -4.58 -1.74
C VAL A 331 -14.14 -5.36 -0.50
N LYS A 332 -15.16 -4.87 0.22
CA LYS A 332 -15.71 -5.56 1.40
C LYS A 332 -16.33 -6.93 1.05
N LEU A 333 -16.86 -7.10 -0.15
CA LEU A 333 -17.45 -8.34 -0.62
C LEU A 333 -16.42 -9.34 -1.16
N MET A 334 -15.30 -8.85 -1.69
CA MET A 334 -14.18 -9.71 -2.12
C MET A 334 -13.53 -10.46 -0.94
N GLY A 335 -13.50 -9.85 0.22
CA GLY A 335 -12.83 -10.41 1.41
C GLY A 335 -11.38 -9.94 1.55
N PRO A 336 -10.72 -10.31 2.66
CA PRO A 336 -9.36 -9.86 2.97
C PRO A 336 -8.31 -10.54 2.09
N GLY A 337 -7.17 -9.89 1.93
CA GLY A 337 -5.98 -10.53 1.44
C GLY A 337 -5.34 -11.39 2.54
N GLU A 338 -4.68 -12.47 2.14
CA GLU A 338 -4.05 -13.43 3.04
C GLU A 338 -2.61 -13.71 2.60
N TYR A 339 -1.75 -14.07 3.57
CA TYR A 339 -0.49 -14.72 3.27
C TYR A 339 -0.65 -16.22 3.47
N VAL A 340 -0.20 -17.02 2.52
CA VAL A 340 -0.26 -18.49 2.57
C VAL A 340 1.05 -19.10 2.12
N LEU A 341 1.38 -20.27 2.67
CA LEU A 341 2.41 -21.12 2.11
C LEU A 341 1.90 -21.74 0.82
N VAL A 342 2.70 -21.67 -0.24
CA VAL A 342 2.54 -22.49 -1.46
C VAL A 342 3.76 -23.40 -1.54
N LYS A 343 3.49 -24.71 -1.63
CA LYS A 343 4.51 -25.76 -1.70
C LYS A 343 4.95 -26.01 -3.13
N PRO A 344 6.11 -26.67 -3.34
CA PRO A 344 6.52 -27.09 -4.68
C PRO A 344 5.42 -27.84 -5.41
N ASN A 345 5.17 -27.45 -6.66
CA ASN A 345 4.14 -28.02 -7.54
C ASN A 345 2.69 -27.85 -7.07
N GLU A 346 2.44 -27.02 -6.07
CA GLU A 346 1.10 -26.62 -5.65
C GLU A 346 0.66 -25.39 -6.44
N VAL A 347 -0.60 -25.37 -6.91
CA VAL A 347 -1.15 -24.21 -7.61
C VAL A 347 -1.54 -23.14 -6.61
N SER A 348 -1.03 -21.93 -6.76
CA SER A 348 -1.40 -20.79 -5.95
C SER A 348 -2.90 -20.46 -6.12
N PRO A 349 -3.62 -20.08 -5.05
CA PRO A 349 -4.99 -19.58 -5.17
C PRO A 349 -5.13 -18.30 -6.00
N GLY A 350 -4.04 -17.57 -6.23
CA GLY A 350 -4.02 -16.34 -6.99
C GLY A 350 -4.51 -15.10 -6.23
N HIS A 351 -4.49 -13.97 -6.92
CA HIS A 351 -4.96 -12.69 -6.40
C HIS A 351 -6.09 -12.14 -7.27
N PHE A 352 -7.35 -12.41 -6.90
CA PHE A 352 -8.53 -12.10 -7.71
C PHE A 352 -8.58 -10.62 -8.14
N GLY A 353 -8.35 -9.68 -7.22
CA GLY A 353 -8.43 -8.25 -7.53
C GLY A 353 -7.33 -7.76 -8.49
N LEU A 354 -6.15 -8.38 -8.51
CA LEU A 354 -5.07 -8.08 -9.44
C LEU A 354 -5.14 -8.90 -10.72
N ALA A 355 -6.02 -9.90 -10.78
CA ALA A 355 -6.11 -10.89 -11.85
C ALA A 355 -4.76 -11.57 -12.18
N VAL A 356 -4.00 -11.90 -11.15
CA VAL A 356 -2.72 -12.60 -11.26
C VAL A 356 -2.76 -13.92 -10.51
N GLN A 357 -2.19 -14.97 -11.10
CA GLN A 357 -2.12 -16.31 -10.50
C GLN A 357 -0.97 -16.38 -9.48
N ASP A 358 0.20 -15.84 -9.87
CA ASP A 358 1.42 -15.93 -9.08
C ASP A 358 1.78 -14.56 -8.53
N TYR A 359 1.64 -14.41 -7.21
CA TYR A 359 1.91 -13.13 -6.56
C TYR A 359 2.46 -13.34 -5.15
N THR A 360 3.55 -12.65 -4.86
CA THR A 360 4.16 -12.58 -3.53
C THR A 360 4.39 -11.12 -3.14
N HIS A 361 4.91 -10.89 -1.96
CA HIS A 361 5.46 -9.61 -1.55
C HIS A 361 6.99 -9.73 -1.44
N SER A 362 7.72 -8.84 -2.14
CA SER A 362 9.18 -8.82 -2.21
C SER A 362 9.78 -7.42 -2.34
N THR A 363 8.95 -6.37 -2.35
CA THR A 363 9.35 -5.02 -2.76
C THR A 363 9.36 -3.98 -1.66
N ALA A 364 9.00 -4.34 -0.41
CA ALA A 364 8.99 -3.41 0.72
C ALA A 364 9.56 -4.03 2.03
N PRO A 365 10.82 -4.50 2.04
CA PRO A 365 11.39 -5.24 3.18
C PRO A 365 11.69 -4.37 4.41
N ASN A 366 11.80 -3.04 4.28
CA ASN A 366 11.98 -2.16 5.43
C ASN A 366 10.74 -2.12 6.34
N ARG A 367 9.55 -2.38 5.76
CA ARG A 367 8.27 -2.21 6.45
C ARG A 367 7.35 -3.44 6.43
N ARG A 368 7.72 -4.54 5.76
CA ARG A 368 6.94 -5.79 5.74
C ARG A 368 7.85 -7.01 5.89
N PHE A 369 7.60 -7.81 6.92
CA PHE A 369 8.39 -9.01 7.18
C PHE A 369 8.27 -10.11 6.11
N PRO A 370 7.10 -10.37 5.47
CA PRO A 370 7.04 -11.35 4.39
C PRO A 370 7.96 -11.01 3.22
N ASP A 371 8.26 -9.73 2.97
CA ASP A 371 9.24 -9.30 1.96
C ASP A 371 10.68 -9.66 2.36
N VAL A 372 11.02 -9.51 3.65
CA VAL A 372 12.31 -9.95 4.19
C VAL A 372 12.46 -11.46 4.04
N VAL A 373 11.43 -12.22 4.39
CA VAL A 373 11.41 -13.69 4.25
C VAL A 373 11.57 -14.11 2.79
N THR A 374 10.83 -13.46 1.88
CA THR A 374 10.94 -13.69 0.42
C THR A 374 12.37 -13.39 -0.07
N GLN A 375 12.97 -12.30 0.39
CA GLN A 375 14.34 -11.92 0.06
C GLN A 375 15.36 -12.97 0.51
N ARG A 376 15.19 -13.53 1.72
CA ARG A 376 16.05 -14.59 2.26
C ARG A 376 15.96 -15.90 1.46
N VAL A 377 14.72 -16.33 1.13
CA VAL A 377 14.46 -17.48 0.28
C VAL A 377 15.08 -17.30 -1.11
N LEU A 378 14.92 -16.13 -1.70
CA LEU A 378 15.49 -15.76 -3.00
C LEU A 378 17.03 -15.80 -2.97
N LYS A 379 17.65 -15.17 -1.96
CA LYS A 379 19.11 -15.11 -1.84
C LYS A 379 19.72 -16.48 -1.60
N ALA A 380 19.07 -17.33 -0.81
CA ALA A 380 19.51 -18.73 -0.61
C ALA A 380 19.46 -19.51 -1.95
N TRP A 381 18.39 -19.37 -2.74
CA TRP A 381 18.29 -19.99 -4.04
C TRP A 381 19.37 -19.49 -5.01
N LEU A 382 19.57 -18.18 -5.11
CA LEU A 382 20.62 -17.59 -5.96
C LEU A 382 22.03 -18.07 -5.59
N ALA A 383 22.28 -18.26 -4.32
CA ALA A 383 23.56 -18.76 -3.78
C ALA A 383 23.67 -20.29 -3.83
N LYS A 384 22.62 -21.02 -4.26
CA LYS A 384 22.52 -22.49 -4.20
C LYS A 384 22.79 -23.02 -2.78
N ALA A 385 22.37 -22.26 -1.78
CA ALA A 385 22.44 -22.58 -0.36
C ALA A 385 21.17 -23.28 0.12
N PRO A 386 21.20 -23.98 1.26
CA PRO A 386 20.00 -24.51 1.89
C PRO A 386 18.98 -23.42 2.15
N GLN A 387 17.69 -23.73 2.01
CA GLN A 387 16.61 -22.79 2.33
C GLN A 387 16.62 -22.45 3.83
N PRO A 388 16.46 -21.16 4.19
CA PRO A 388 16.58 -20.70 5.57
C PRO A 388 15.38 -21.06 6.46
N TYR A 389 14.29 -21.52 5.84
CA TYR A 389 13.03 -21.84 6.51
C TYR A 389 12.49 -23.20 6.07
N SER A 390 11.98 -23.97 7.03
CA SER A 390 11.16 -25.13 6.72
C SER A 390 9.76 -24.72 6.23
N GLU A 391 9.01 -25.63 5.60
CA GLU A 391 7.60 -25.39 5.25
C GLU A 391 6.77 -25.05 6.49
N GLY A 392 7.06 -25.66 7.65
CA GLY A 392 6.41 -25.35 8.92
C GLY A 392 6.65 -23.91 9.35
N ASP A 393 7.91 -23.42 9.23
CA ASP A 393 8.25 -22.03 9.55
C ASP A 393 7.55 -21.05 8.62
N LEU A 394 7.58 -21.29 7.30
CA LEU A 394 6.91 -20.45 6.30
C LEU A 394 5.41 -20.37 6.54
N ASN A 395 4.75 -21.49 6.88
CA ASN A 395 3.33 -21.50 7.20
C ASN A 395 3.02 -20.71 8.47
N ALA A 396 3.81 -20.86 9.52
CA ALA A 396 3.63 -20.12 10.77
C ALA A 396 3.84 -18.60 10.55
N ILE A 397 4.84 -18.21 9.77
CA ILE A 397 5.10 -16.82 9.41
C ILE A 397 3.93 -16.27 8.57
N ALA A 398 3.44 -16.99 7.57
CA ALA A 398 2.34 -16.56 6.72
C ALA A 398 1.05 -16.31 7.54
N GLN A 399 0.72 -17.20 8.47
CA GLN A 399 -0.41 -17.04 9.39
C GLN A 399 -0.24 -15.80 10.28
N ARG A 400 0.95 -15.61 10.86
CA ARG A 400 1.25 -14.44 11.69
C ARG A 400 1.15 -13.14 10.88
N CYS A 401 1.71 -13.09 9.67
CA CYS A 401 1.62 -11.92 8.79
C CYS A 401 0.17 -11.57 8.45
N THR A 402 -0.69 -12.55 8.17
CA THR A 402 -2.12 -12.31 7.93
C THR A 402 -2.80 -11.74 9.17
N GLN A 403 -2.57 -12.34 10.34
CA GLN A 403 -3.14 -11.89 11.60
C GLN A 403 -2.75 -10.45 11.93
N MET A 404 -1.46 -10.12 11.80
CA MET A 404 -0.96 -8.80 12.18
C MET A 404 -1.30 -7.72 11.15
N GLU A 405 -1.41 -8.06 9.87
CA GLU A 405 -1.94 -7.13 8.87
C GLU A 405 -3.40 -6.74 9.16
N ASP A 406 -4.24 -7.70 9.57
CA ASP A 406 -5.61 -7.42 9.98
C ASP A 406 -5.66 -6.56 11.25
N ALA A 407 -4.74 -6.79 12.19
CA ALA A 407 -4.60 -5.98 13.40
C ALA A 407 -4.14 -4.54 13.07
N ALA A 408 -3.14 -4.39 12.19
CA ALA A 408 -2.66 -3.08 11.73
C ALA A 408 -3.77 -2.25 11.10
N ARG A 409 -4.56 -2.85 10.20
CA ARG A 409 -5.72 -2.19 9.59
C ARG A 409 -6.78 -1.74 10.61
N LYS A 410 -6.95 -2.47 11.71
CA LYS A 410 -7.85 -2.04 12.78
C LYS A 410 -7.31 -0.82 13.50
N VAL A 411 -6.02 -0.82 13.89
CA VAL A 411 -5.35 0.32 14.51
C VAL A 411 -5.45 1.56 13.61
N GLU A 412 -5.07 1.45 12.35
CA GLU A 412 -5.10 2.54 11.37
C GLU A 412 -6.50 3.13 11.24
N ARG A 413 -7.53 2.28 11.07
CA ARG A 413 -8.93 2.71 10.95
C ARG A 413 -9.46 3.37 12.23
N GLU A 414 -9.09 2.87 13.41
CA GLU A 414 -9.45 3.50 14.68
C GLU A 414 -8.82 4.88 14.81
N MET A 415 -7.56 5.00 14.44
CA MET A 415 -6.85 6.27 14.49
C MET A 415 -7.36 7.28 13.48
N GLU A 416 -7.69 6.86 12.24
CA GLU A 416 -8.37 7.73 11.27
C GLU A 416 -9.64 8.36 11.84
N LYS A 417 -10.48 7.57 12.51
CA LYS A 417 -11.71 8.06 13.13
C LYS A 417 -11.44 9.03 14.30
N ARG A 418 -10.46 8.73 15.15
CA ARG A 418 -10.06 9.58 16.28
C ARG A 418 -9.49 10.92 15.78
N ILE A 419 -8.63 10.88 14.78
CA ILE A 419 -8.07 12.07 14.11
C ILE A 419 -9.20 12.92 13.53
N ALA A 420 -10.11 12.30 12.78
CA ALA A 420 -11.25 13.00 12.19
C ALA A 420 -12.14 13.66 13.25
N ALA A 421 -12.39 13.00 14.38
CA ALA A 421 -13.14 13.56 15.49
C ALA A 421 -12.44 14.78 16.13
N VAL A 422 -11.10 14.75 16.26
CA VAL A 422 -10.30 15.89 16.75
C VAL A 422 -10.37 17.07 15.78
N VAL A 423 -10.10 16.83 14.50
CA VAL A 423 -10.08 17.86 13.43
C VAL A 423 -11.45 18.53 13.28
N LEU A 424 -12.54 17.77 13.41
CA LEU A 424 -13.89 18.30 13.27
C LEU A 424 -14.42 18.96 14.56
N HIS A 425 -13.82 18.71 15.71
CA HIS A 425 -14.33 19.25 16.99
C HIS A 425 -14.54 20.76 16.98
N PRO A 426 -13.60 21.59 16.48
CA PRO A 426 -13.79 23.05 16.39
C PRO A 426 -14.89 23.47 15.41
N ARG A 427 -15.33 22.55 14.54
CA ARG A 427 -16.31 22.78 13.47
C ARG A 427 -17.74 22.37 13.85
N ILE A 428 -17.97 21.98 15.11
CA ILE A 428 -19.32 21.67 15.62
C ILE A 428 -20.26 22.85 15.36
N GLY A 429 -21.43 22.55 14.78
CA GLY A 429 -22.41 23.53 14.33
C GLY A 429 -22.32 23.92 12.85
N GLN A 430 -21.24 23.57 12.15
CA GLN A 430 -21.12 23.75 10.70
C GLN A 430 -21.90 22.70 9.92
N SER A 431 -22.30 23.07 8.70
CA SER A 431 -22.99 22.17 7.78
C SER A 431 -22.05 21.70 6.68
N PHE A 432 -22.22 20.44 6.26
CA PHE A 432 -21.42 19.78 5.25
C PHE A 432 -22.30 19.09 4.22
N ARG A 433 -21.89 19.11 2.96
CA ARG A 433 -22.50 18.26 1.93
C ARG A 433 -21.98 16.85 2.10
N GLY A 434 -22.85 15.86 1.96
CA GLY A 434 -22.46 14.46 2.12
C GLY A 434 -23.34 13.52 1.30
N ILE A 435 -22.95 12.25 1.34
CA ILE A 435 -23.64 11.13 0.69
C ILE A 435 -23.94 10.10 1.78
N ILE A 436 -25.15 9.56 1.79
CA ILE A 436 -25.51 8.45 2.68
C ILE A 436 -24.79 7.18 2.22
N THR A 437 -23.93 6.62 3.07
CA THR A 437 -23.09 5.46 2.78
C THR A 437 -23.61 4.16 3.37
N GLY A 438 -24.55 4.25 4.32
CA GLY A 438 -25.12 3.07 4.96
C GLY A 438 -26.42 3.38 5.71
N VAL A 439 -27.37 2.47 5.58
CA VAL A 439 -28.62 2.44 6.37
C VAL A 439 -28.80 1.01 6.86
N ASN A 440 -28.66 0.79 8.16
CA ASN A 440 -28.74 -0.54 8.77
C ASN A 440 -29.25 -0.46 10.22
N ASN A 441 -29.29 -1.60 10.91
CA ASN A 441 -29.78 -1.69 12.29
C ASN A 441 -28.95 -0.89 13.32
N TYR A 442 -27.73 -0.49 12.98
CA TYR A 442 -26.86 0.31 13.85
C TYR A 442 -27.07 1.81 13.65
N GLY A 443 -27.64 2.22 12.51
CA GLY A 443 -27.91 3.62 12.20
C GLY A 443 -27.82 3.97 10.72
N THR A 444 -27.94 5.24 10.43
CA THR A 444 -27.73 5.84 9.12
C THR A 444 -26.36 6.54 9.14
N PHE A 445 -25.52 6.24 8.17
CA PHE A 445 -24.16 6.78 8.06
C PHE A 445 -24.06 7.71 6.86
N VAL A 446 -23.33 8.80 7.04
CA VAL A 446 -23.08 9.80 6.02
C VAL A 446 -21.58 10.02 5.87
N ARG A 447 -21.10 10.08 4.64
CA ARG A 447 -19.76 10.51 4.30
C ARG A 447 -19.82 11.95 3.78
N THR A 448 -19.14 12.87 4.47
CA THR A 448 -19.02 14.26 4.01
C THR A 448 -18.03 14.34 2.83
N LEU A 449 -18.22 15.32 1.93
CA LEU A 449 -17.40 15.46 0.72
C LEU A 449 -16.11 16.23 0.98
N ASP A 450 -16.15 17.19 1.90
CA ASP A 450 -15.01 18.04 2.26
C ASP A 450 -15.15 18.57 3.71
N PRO A 451 -14.30 18.14 4.65
CA PRO A 451 -13.35 17.02 4.51
C PRO A 451 -14.08 15.69 4.33
N ASN A 452 -13.38 14.70 3.78
CA ASN A 452 -13.93 13.36 3.57
C ASN A 452 -13.88 12.57 4.87
N VAL A 453 -14.99 12.54 5.62
CA VAL A 453 -15.12 11.80 6.87
C VAL A 453 -16.48 11.13 6.96
N GLU A 454 -16.51 9.95 7.57
CA GLU A 454 -17.76 9.23 7.84
C GLU A 454 -18.22 9.46 9.28
N GLY A 455 -19.54 9.68 9.45
CA GLY A 455 -20.16 9.80 10.75
C GLY A 455 -21.60 9.31 10.75
N MET A 456 -22.22 9.29 11.93
CA MET A 456 -23.58 8.81 12.11
C MET A 456 -24.59 9.97 12.06
N VAL A 457 -25.73 9.75 11.39
CA VAL A 457 -26.87 10.69 11.40
C VAL A 457 -27.75 10.37 12.62
N VAL A 458 -27.55 11.09 13.71
CA VAL A 458 -28.19 10.79 15.01
C VAL A 458 -29.68 11.13 15.08
N ASN A 459 -30.22 11.89 14.12
CA ASN A 459 -31.66 12.18 14.01
C ASN A 459 -32.35 11.43 12.86
N ALA A 460 -31.72 10.39 12.29
CA ALA A 460 -32.30 9.56 11.26
C ALA A 460 -33.65 8.97 11.72
N GLY A 461 -34.66 8.99 10.85
CA GLY A 461 -36.03 8.53 11.14
C GLY A 461 -36.92 9.57 11.85
N LYS A 462 -36.42 10.74 12.25
CA LYS A 462 -37.22 11.86 12.75
C LYS A 462 -37.78 12.71 11.61
N PRO A 463 -38.78 13.59 11.84
CA PRO A 463 -39.24 14.52 10.82
C PRO A 463 -38.05 15.29 10.20
N GLY A 464 -37.96 15.30 8.87
CA GLY A 464 -36.84 15.88 8.11
C GLY A 464 -35.76 14.91 7.66
N SER A 465 -35.69 13.71 8.25
CA SER A 465 -34.72 12.66 7.86
C SER A 465 -35.39 11.32 7.47
N LYS A 466 -36.71 11.32 7.26
CA LYS A 466 -37.45 10.11 6.82
C LYS A 466 -37.13 9.78 5.37
N GLY A 467 -36.81 8.50 5.13
CA GLY A 467 -36.64 7.98 3.77
C GLY A 467 -35.25 8.20 3.18
N LEU A 468 -34.23 8.46 4.02
CA LEU A 468 -32.84 8.47 3.54
C LEU A 468 -32.44 7.05 3.11
N ASP A 469 -31.86 6.96 1.92
CA ASP A 469 -31.34 5.70 1.38
C ASP A 469 -29.87 5.86 0.96
N VAL A 470 -29.19 4.73 0.79
CA VAL A 470 -27.79 4.72 0.36
C VAL A 470 -27.66 5.38 -1.01
N GLY A 471 -26.71 6.31 -1.12
CA GLY A 471 -26.51 7.12 -2.32
C GLY A 471 -27.20 8.51 -2.30
N ASP A 472 -28.08 8.77 -1.33
CA ASP A 472 -28.72 10.09 -1.23
C ASP A 472 -27.72 11.19 -0.92
N ARG A 473 -27.81 12.30 -1.67
CA ARG A 473 -27.05 13.53 -1.41
C ARG A 473 -27.79 14.37 -0.37
N VAL A 474 -27.09 14.65 0.72
CA VAL A 474 -27.67 15.37 1.87
C VAL A 474 -26.78 16.53 2.31
N THR A 475 -27.38 17.50 2.98
CA THR A 475 -26.63 18.47 3.77
C THR A 475 -26.83 18.14 5.25
N VAL A 476 -25.74 17.87 5.94
CA VAL A 476 -25.74 17.48 7.35
C VAL A 476 -25.03 18.51 8.22
N LYS A 477 -25.53 18.74 9.42
CA LYS A 477 -24.91 19.61 10.42
C LYS A 477 -24.16 18.77 11.43
N LEU A 478 -22.87 19.09 11.67
CA LEU A 478 -22.09 18.44 12.72
C LEU A 478 -22.63 18.84 14.10
N VAL A 479 -23.04 17.87 14.90
CA VAL A 479 -23.66 18.11 16.22
C VAL A 479 -22.77 17.66 17.39
N GLY A 480 -21.83 16.76 17.14
CA GLY A 480 -20.91 16.28 18.17
C GLY A 480 -19.73 15.48 17.63
N THR A 481 -18.67 15.42 18.44
CA THR A 481 -17.52 14.52 18.21
C THR A 481 -17.05 13.94 19.54
N ASP A 482 -16.60 12.70 19.53
CA ASP A 482 -15.94 12.01 20.66
C ASP A 482 -14.59 11.45 20.18
N PRO A 483 -13.48 12.18 20.37
CA PRO A 483 -12.15 11.73 19.96
C PRO A 483 -11.69 10.42 20.61
N ALA A 484 -12.11 10.16 21.85
CA ALA A 484 -11.72 8.94 22.56
C ALA A 484 -12.30 7.67 21.90
N ARG A 485 -13.51 7.79 21.34
CA ARG A 485 -14.20 6.71 20.63
C ARG A 485 -14.10 6.82 19.11
N GLY A 486 -13.63 7.94 18.59
CA GLY A 486 -13.62 8.23 17.16
C GLY A 486 -15.04 8.41 16.58
N PHE A 487 -16.00 8.92 17.38
CA PHE A 487 -17.38 9.14 16.95
C PHE A 487 -17.57 10.56 16.43
N ILE A 488 -18.33 10.64 15.34
CA ILE A 488 -18.70 11.89 14.69
C ILE A 488 -20.20 11.81 14.42
N ASP A 489 -20.95 12.75 15.01
CA ASP A 489 -22.41 12.80 14.97
C ASP A 489 -22.88 13.97 14.12
N PHE A 490 -23.73 13.64 13.15
CA PHE A 490 -24.38 14.59 12.27
C PHE A 490 -25.89 14.60 12.48
N ALA A 491 -26.55 15.70 12.09
CA ALA A 491 -27.99 15.80 11.96
C ALA A 491 -28.36 16.33 10.56
N VAL A 492 -29.46 15.83 9.99
CA VAL A 492 -30.05 16.30 8.75
C VAL A 492 -31.09 17.39 9.08
#